data_b7f0c3e4b2d26a1aa5f71008510ee8a1
#
_entry.id   b7f0c3e4b2d26a1aa5f71008510ee8a1
#
_cell.length_a   1.000
_cell.length_b   1.000
_cell.length_c   1.000
_cell.angle_alpha   90.00
_cell.angle_beta   90.00
_cell.angle_gamma   90.00
#
_symmetry.space_group_name_H-M   'P 1'
#
loop_
_entity.id
_entity.type
_entity.pdbx_description
1 polymer ?
#
loop_
_entity_poly.entity_id
_entity_poly.type
_entity_poly.pdbx_seq_one_letter_code
_entity_poly.pdbx_strand_id
1 'polypeptide(L)'
;CPVPTAVLSTHTGGFTGYTYRDLTNDIPSIADHWKSLDLKFDAVATGYLGSFEQIKIVSDFFDKFKTDDNLIIVDPVMGDKGHFYAGFTEDFALEMKKLCSKADVIVPNLTEAAQLLDEDYIDGGYDEEYIKNLLIRLSNLGSKIVVLTGVSFDDNSQGVMSYNRETGEFSSYFNENIPGYFHSTGDIFSSTLCGALVKGFDMGKAVRIAVDFTVDCIKHTLGSEKEHWYAVKFEECIPDLIEMIK
;
A
#
# COMPACT_ATOMS: atom_id res chain seq x y z
N CYS A 1 -4.89 -1.96 -15.97
CA CYS A 1 -5.82 -0.85 -16.32
C CYS A 1 -5.92 0.10 -15.14
N PRO A 2 -5.36 1.32 -15.19
CA PRO A 2 -5.55 2.31 -14.14
C PRO A 2 -6.95 2.94 -14.19
N VAL A 3 -7.56 3.14 -13.02
CA VAL A 3 -8.74 3.99 -12.85
C VAL A 3 -8.27 5.25 -12.11
N PRO A 4 -8.13 6.38 -12.80
CA PRO A 4 -7.66 7.60 -12.16
C PRO A 4 -8.75 8.17 -11.25
N THR A 5 -8.40 8.44 -9.98
CA THR A 5 -9.26 9.09 -8.99
C THR A 5 -9.15 10.60 -9.06
N ALA A 6 -8.00 11.10 -9.49
CA ALA A 6 -7.73 12.51 -9.74
C ALA A 6 -6.57 12.68 -10.73
N VAL A 7 -6.49 13.84 -11.36
CA VAL A 7 -5.32 14.29 -12.12
C VAL A 7 -4.71 15.49 -11.41
N LEU A 8 -3.43 15.37 -11.11
CA LEU A 8 -2.65 16.41 -10.46
C LEU A 8 -1.47 16.80 -11.35
N SER A 9 -1.04 18.06 -11.30
CA SER A 9 0.17 18.50 -12.01
C SER A 9 1.45 17.98 -11.37
N THR A 10 1.41 17.72 -10.06
CA THR A 10 2.45 17.07 -9.26
C THR A 10 1.76 16.27 -8.14
N HIS A 11 2.46 15.37 -7.47
CA HIS A 11 1.91 14.76 -6.26
C HIS A 11 1.82 15.79 -5.11
N THR A 12 1.11 15.44 -4.03
CA THR A 12 0.83 16.35 -2.91
C THR A 12 1.96 16.40 -1.87
N GLY A 13 2.85 15.40 -1.86
CA GLY A 13 3.94 15.31 -0.90
C GLY A 13 5.06 16.31 -1.20
N GLY A 14 5.13 17.39 -0.44
CA GLY A 14 6.19 18.40 -0.58
C GLY A 14 5.96 19.46 -1.67
N PHE A 15 5.07 19.27 -2.62
CA PHE A 15 4.71 20.29 -3.60
C PHE A 15 3.56 21.16 -3.11
N THR A 16 3.57 22.43 -3.49
CA THR A 16 2.49 23.39 -3.25
C THR A 16 2.04 24.04 -4.55
N GLY A 17 0.78 24.51 -4.61
CA GLY A 17 0.26 25.20 -5.79
C GLY A 17 0.01 24.30 -7.00
N TYR A 18 -0.07 23.00 -6.81
CA TYR A 18 -0.42 22.04 -7.86
C TYR A 18 -1.88 22.22 -8.31
N THR A 19 -2.13 21.90 -9.59
CA THR A 19 -3.50 21.79 -10.08
C THR A 19 -4.08 20.45 -9.69
N TYR A 20 -5.36 20.43 -9.34
CA TYR A 20 -6.09 19.23 -8.94
C TYR A 20 -7.41 19.16 -9.71
N ARG A 21 -7.62 18.06 -10.41
CA ARG A 21 -8.90 17.74 -11.04
C ARG A 21 -9.42 16.42 -10.46
N ASP A 22 -10.50 16.52 -9.75
CA ASP A 22 -11.24 15.37 -9.22
C ASP A 22 -11.91 14.59 -10.37
N LEU A 23 -11.78 13.26 -10.35
CA LEU A 23 -12.39 12.34 -11.31
C LEU A 23 -13.36 11.36 -10.64
N THR A 24 -13.78 11.64 -9.42
CA THR A 24 -14.69 10.78 -8.65
C THR A 24 -15.92 10.38 -9.47
N ASN A 25 -16.54 11.34 -10.16
CA ASN A 25 -17.74 11.12 -10.96
C ASN A 25 -17.52 10.28 -12.23
N ASP A 26 -16.27 10.14 -12.67
CA ASP A 26 -15.93 9.36 -13.87
C ASP A 26 -15.78 7.86 -13.56
N ILE A 27 -15.44 7.51 -12.32
CA ILE A 27 -15.14 6.13 -11.91
C ILE A 27 -16.30 5.16 -12.16
N PRO A 28 -17.56 5.48 -11.79
CA PRO A 28 -18.69 4.58 -12.02
C PRO A 28 -18.90 4.25 -13.50
N SER A 29 -18.81 5.27 -14.38
CA SER A 29 -19.00 5.09 -15.82
C SER A 29 -17.89 4.26 -16.45
N ILE A 30 -16.64 4.40 -15.98
CA ILE A 30 -15.51 3.55 -16.39
C ILE A 30 -15.79 2.11 -15.98
N ALA A 31 -16.20 1.87 -14.72
CA ALA A 31 -16.52 0.55 -14.22
C ALA A 31 -17.67 -0.12 -15.00
N ASP A 32 -18.72 0.63 -15.29
CA ASP A 32 -19.87 0.13 -16.06
C ASP A 32 -19.46 -0.25 -17.48
N HIS A 33 -18.66 0.57 -18.13
CA HIS A 33 -18.13 0.26 -19.46
C HIS A 33 -17.26 -0.99 -19.44
N TRP A 34 -16.34 -1.11 -18.49
CA TRP A 34 -15.49 -2.31 -18.38
C TRP A 34 -16.30 -3.57 -18.09
N LYS A 35 -17.33 -3.46 -17.26
CA LYS A 35 -18.27 -4.57 -17.00
C LYS A 35 -19.02 -4.99 -18.26
N SER A 36 -19.44 -4.02 -19.09
CA SER A 36 -20.12 -4.30 -20.37
C SER A 36 -19.24 -5.02 -21.40
N LEU A 37 -17.91 -4.89 -21.26
CA LEU A 37 -16.91 -5.58 -22.09
C LEU A 37 -16.49 -6.93 -21.52
N ASP A 38 -17.09 -7.37 -20.41
CA ASP A 38 -16.72 -8.59 -19.67
C ASP A 38 -15.23 -8.64 -19.30
N LEU A 39 -14.63 -7.48 -18.99
CA LEU A 39 -13.23 -7.43 -18.55
C LEU A 39 -13.08 -8.11 -17.20
N LYS A 40 -12.01 -8.90 -17.09
CA LYS A 40 -11.59 -9.60 -15.88
C LYS A 40 -10.20 -9.13 -15.45
N PHE A 41 -9.97 -9.11 -14.16
CA PHE A 41 -8.73 -8.67 -13.57
C PHE A 41 -8.20 -9.73 -12.62
N ASP A 42 -6.90 -10.01 -12.66
CA ASP A 42 -6.24 -10.94 -11.74
C ASP A 42 -6.10 -10.32 -10.34
N ALA A 43 -6.01 -8.98 -10.27
CA ALA A 43 -6.09 -8.23 -9.03
C ALA A 43 -6.74 -6.86 -9.23
N VAL A 44 -7.35 -6.34 -8.16
CA VAL A 44 -7.75 -4.93 -8.03
C VAL A 44 -6.99 -4.36 -6.85
N ALA A 45 -6.12 -3.39 -7.12
CA ALA A 45 -5.32 -2.74 -6.09
C ALA A 45 -5.71 -1.26 -5.95
N THR A 46 -5.73 -0.76 -4.72
CA THR A 46 -5.91 0.67 -4.44
C THR A 46 -4.64 1.29 -3.88
N GLY A 47 -4.43 2.56 -4.19
CA GLY A 47 -3.52 3.46 -3.50
C GLY A 47 -4.32 4.63 -2.91
N TYR A 48 -3.84 5.85 -3.13
CA TYR A 48 -4.47 7.06 -2.62
C TYR A 48 -5.92 7.22 -3.07
N LEU A 49 -6.82 7.40 -2.09
CA LEU A 49 -8.23 7.78 -2.27
C LEU A 49 -8.46 9.10 -1.54
N GLY A 50 -8.94 10.12 -2.27
CA GLY A 50 -9.00 11.49 -1.76
C GLY A 50 -10.28 11.88 -1.04
N SER A 51 -11.30 11.01 -0.97
CA SER A 51 -12.59 11.36 -0.37
C SER A 51 -13.38 10.14 0.10
N PHE A 52 -14.33 10.38 1.00
CA PHE A 52 -15.31 9.39 1.44
C PHE A 52 -16.13 8.81 0.27
N GLU A 53 -16.45 9.64 -0.69
CA GLU A 53 -17.19 9.23 -1.88
C GLU A 53 -16.36 8.26 -2.73
N GLN A 54 -15.07 8.53 -2.90
CA GLN A 54 -14.15 7.61 -3.59
C GLN A 54 -14.06 6.26 -2.87
N ILE A 55 -13.96 6.22 -1.54
CA ILE A 55 -13.96 4.97 -0.77
C ILE A 55 -15.23 4.16 -1.07
N LYS A 56 -16.39 4.80 -1.06
CA LYS A 56 -17.66 4.14 -1.36
C LYS A 56 -17.72 3.59 -2.79
N ILE A 57 -17.35 4.41 -3.77
CA ILE A 57 -17.34 4.01 -5.19
C ILE A 57 -16.36 2.85 -5.42
N VAL A 58 -15.18 2.88 -4.80
CA VAL A 58 -14.20 1.81 -4.89
C VAL A 58 -14.69 0.53 -4.20
N SER A 59 -15.41 0.67 -3.08
CA SER A 59 -16.08 -0.48 -2.46
C SER A 59 -17.09 -1.14 -3.40
N ASP A 60 -17.89 -0.34 -4.11
CA ASP A 60 -18.84 -0.84 -5.12
C ASP A 60 -18.09 -1.45 -6.34
N PHE A 61 -16.93 -0.88 -6.69
CA PHE A 61 -16.05 -1.43 -7.73
C PHE A 61 -15.53 -2.81 -7.35
N PHE A 62 -15.15 -3.03 -6.09
CA PHE A 62 -14.77 -4.35 -5.59
C PHE A 62 -15.91 -5.35 -5.77
N ASP A 63 -17.12 -5.01 -5.32
CA ASP A 63 -18.29 -5.89 -5.46
C ASP A 63 -18.60 -6.23 -6.94
N LYS A 64 -18.31 -5.30 -7.85
CA LYS A 64 -18.52 -5.48 -9.30
C LYS A 64 -17.51 -6.41 -9.97
N PHE A 65 -16.25 -6.39 -9.52
CA PHE A 65 -15.14 -7.08 -10.19
C PHE A 65 -14.49 -8.20 -9.36
N LYS A 66 -14.86 -8.38 -8.08
CA LYS A 66 -14.38 -9.51 -7.27
C LYS A 66 -14.86 -10.83 -7.86
N THR A 67 -13.95 -11.78 -7.95
CA THR A 67 -14.19 -13.17 -8.29
C THR A 67 -13.48 -14.08 -7.29
N ASP A 68 -13.71 -15.39 -7.35
CA ASP A 68 -13.02 -16.35 -6.48
C ASP A 68 -11.52 -16.43 -6.78
N ASP A 69 -11.13 -16.10 -8.02
CA ASP A 69 -9.76 -16.27 -8.52
C ASP A 69 -8.89 -15.01 -8.48
N ASN A 70 -9.47 -13.84 -8.20
CA ASN A 70 -8.71 -12.60 -8.18
C ASN A 70 -8.46 -12.06 -6.76
N LEU A 71 -7.48 -11.17 -6.63
CA LEU A 71 -7.11 -10.54 -5.37
C LEU A 71 -7.65 -9.11 -5.28
N ILE A 72 -8.17 -8.74 -4.11
CA ILE A 72 -8.39 -7.34 -3.71
C ILE A 72 -7.26 -6.94 -2.76
N ILE A 73 -6.49 -5.94 -3.15
CA ILE A 73 -5.37 -5.43 -2.36
C ILE A 73 -5.64 -3.97 -2.02
N VAL A 74 -5.65 -3.63 -0.73
CA VAL A 74 -5.85 -2.26 -0.27
C VAL A 74 -4.60 -1.75 0.42
N ASP A 75 -3.99 -0.72 -0.16
CA ASP A 75 -3.04 0.14 0.51
C ASP A 75 -3.83 1.30 1.15
N PRO A 76 -3.95 1.35 2.49
CA PRO A 76 -4.83 2.31 3.15
C PRO A 76 -4.17 3.67 3.35
N VAL A 77 -3.68 4.26 2.29
CA VAL A 77 -2.91 5.51 2.30
C VAL A 77 -3.64 6.62 3.05
N MET A 78 -3.23 6.90 4.29
CA MET A 78 -3.86 7.91 5.15
C MET A 78 -2.86 8.74 5.96
N GLY A 79 -1.69 8.23 6.26
CA GLY A 79 -0.77 8.91 7.15
C GLY A 79 0.61 8.28 7.25
N ASP A 80 1.52 8.99 7.91
CA ASP A 80 2.88 8.54 8.19
C ASP A 80 3.40 9.21 9.47
N LYS A 81 4.34 8.56 10.18
CA LYS A 81 4.98 9.07 11.42
C LYS A 81 3.99 9.57 12.47
N GLY A 82 2.92 8.81 12.67
CA GLY A 82 1.89 9.11 13.67
C GLY A 82 0.88 10.19 13.28
N HIS A 83 0.96 10.72 12.06
CA HIS A 83 0.10 11.83 11.62
C HIS A 83 -0.71 11.47 10.37
N PHE A 84 -1.94 11.95 10.31
CA PHE A 84 -2.70 11.94 9.06
C PHE A 84 -2.07 12.87 8.03
N TYR A 85 -2.14 12.47 6.77
CA TYR A 85 -1.85 13.41 5.67
C TYR A 85 -2.90 14.51 5.60
N ALA A 86 -2.55 15.63 4.97
CA ALA A 86 -3.43 16.78 4.85
C ALA A 86 -4.79 16.39 4.23
N GLY A 87 -5.86 16.71 4.94
CA GLY A 87 -7.23 16.45 4.49
C GLY A 87 -7.84 15.14 5.00
N PHE A 88 -7.07 14.28 5.68
CA PHE A 88 -7.60 13.07 6.30
C PHE A 88 -7.87 13.24 7.79
N THR A 89 -8.84 12.48 8.30
CA THR A 89 -9.33 12.55 9.68
C THR A 89 -9.62 11.15 10.22
N GLU A 90 -9.92 11.06 11.51
CA GLU A 90 -10.38 9.82 12.15
C GLU A 90 -11.62 9.23 11.45
N ASP A 91 -12.57 10.09 11.03
CA ASP A 91 -13.75 9.64 10.28
C ASP A 91 -13.35 8.99 8.95
N PHE A 92 -12.30 9.51 8.29
CA PHE A 92 -11.79 8.91 7.06
C PHE A 92 -11.20 7.51 7.34
N ALA A 93 -10.47 7.35 8.44
CA ALA A 93 -9.93 6.05 8.85
C ALA A 93 -11.06 5.03 9.12
N LEU A 94 -12.20 5.46 9.69
CA LEU A 94 -13.36 4.59 9.90
C LEU A 94 -13.96 4.08 8.58
N GLU A 95 -14.03 4.91 7.54
CA GLU A 95 -14.49 4.47 6.22
C GLU A 95 -13.44 3.60 5.52
N MET A 96 -12.15 3.95 5.61
CA MET A 96 -11.06 3.12 5.09
C MET A 96 -11.04 1.74 5.74
N LYS A 97 -11.31 1.65 7.03
CA LYS A 97 -11.47 0.37 7.76
C LYS A 97 -12.54 -0.52 7.13
N LYS A 98 -13.66 0.05 6.69
CA LYS A 98 -14.72 -0.71 5.97
C LYS A 98 -14.23 -1.20 4.61
N LEU A 99 -13.45 -0.38 3.90
CA LEU A 99 -12.85 -0.80 2.63
C LEU A 99 -11.85 -1.93 2.84
N CYS A 100 -10.96 -1.81 3.83
CA CYS A 100 -9.99 -2.84 4.22
C CYS A 100 -10.67 -4.17 4.57
N SER A 101 -11.88 -4.14 5.15
CA SER A 101 -12.62 -5.37 5.50
C SER A 101 -13.05 -6.21 4.29
N LYS A 102 -13.09 -5.62 3.10
CA LYS A 102 -13.41 -6.30 1.82
C LYS A 102 -12.16 -6.82 1.10
N ALA A 103 -10.97 -6.46 1.55
CA ALA A 103 -9.72 -6.83 0.90
C ALA A 103 -9.29 -8.26 1.25
N ASP A 104 -8.66 -8.94 0.30
CA ASP A 104 -7.91 -10.17 0.58
C ASP A 104 -6.59 -9.83 1.29
N VAL A 105 -5.92 -8.74 0.86
CA VAL A 105 -4.65 -8.27 1.41
C VAL A 105 -4.77 -6.78 1.74
N ILE A 106 -4.31 -6.39 2.93
CA ILE A 106 -4.09 -4.98 3.29
C ILE A 106 -2.61 -4.72 3.55
N VAL A 107 -2.16 -3.51 3.18
CA VAL A 107 -0.73 -3.15 3.22
C VAL A 107 -0.51 -1.86 4.03
N PRO A 108 -0.93 -1.80 5.30
CA PRO A 108 -0.73 -0.60 6.11
C PRO A 108 0.73 -0.41 6.53
N ASN A 109 1.14 0.84 6.77
CA ASN A 109 2.29 1.16 7.61
C ASN A 109 1.87 1.20 9.09
N LEU A 110 2.83 1.40 10.01
CA LEU A 110 2.56 1.44 11.45
C LEU A 110 1.58 2.56 11.86
N THR A 111 1.62 3.71 11.20
CA THR A 111 0.70 4.82 11.44
C THR A 111 -0.72 4.47 11.03
N GLU A 112 -0.87 3.95 9.84
CA GLU A 112 -2.15 3.51 9.29
C GLU A 112 -2.74 2.35 10.09
N ALA A 113 -1.90 1.44 10.56
CA ALA A 113 -2.30 0.37 11.47
C ALA A 113 -2.93 0.90 12.76
N ALA A 114 -2.29 1.88 13.39
CA ALA A 114 -2.82 2.55 14.58
C ALA A 114 -4.14 3.28 14.28
N GLN A 115 -4.21 4.03 13.17
CA GLN A 115 -5.42 4.73 12.74
C GLN A 115 -6.59 3.79 12.43
N LEU A 116 -6.34 2.66 11.76
CA LEU A 116 -7.36 1.63 11.48
C LEU A 116 -7.89 0.97 12.75
N LEU A 117 -7.07 0.85 13.78
CA LEU A 117 -7.45 0.23 15.06
C LEU A 117 -7.93 1.25 16.11
N ASP A 118 -7.91 2.54 15.78
CA ASP A 118 -8.28 3.64 16.68
C ASP A 118 -7.45 3.60 17.98
N GLU A 119 -6.11 3.59 17.82
CA GLU A 119 -5.17 3.55 18.92
C GLU A 119 -3.98 4.49 18.69
N ASP A 120 -3.23 4.77 19.76
CA ASP A 120 -2.04 5.62 19.70
C ASP A 120 -0.93 4.97 18.86
N TYR A 121 -0.31 5.77 18.01
CA TYR A 121 0.88 5.38 17.27
C TYR A 121 2.09 5.26 18.19
N ILE A 122 2.88 4.21 18.03
CA ILE A 122 4.13 4.00 18.75
C ILE A 122 5.31 4.12 17.78
N ASP A 123 6.18 5.11 18.02
CA ASP A 123 7.33 5.46 17.16
C ASP A 123 8.56 4.55 17.40
N GLY A 124 8.41 3.38 17.99
CA GLY A 124 9.50 2.45 18.24
C GLY A 124 9.49 1.91 19.67
N GLY A 125 10.51 1.11 20.01
CA GLY A 125 10.59 0.45 21.32
C GLY A 125 9.59 -0.70 21.50
N TYR A 126 8.91 -1.09 20.44
CA TYR A 126 8.05 -2.26 20.41
C TYR A 126 8.88 -3.53 20.11
N ASP A 127 8.37 -4.68 20.54
CA ASP A 127 8.94 -5.97 20.25
C ASP A 127 8.16 -6.73 19.16
N GLU A 128 8.66 -7.89 18.80
CA GLU A 128 8.03 -8.76 17.81
C GLU A 128 6.64 -9.25 18.25
N GLU A 129 6.42 -9.45 19.55
CA GLU A 129 5.12 -9.88 20.09
C GLU A 129 4.06 -8.78 19.92
N TYR A 130 4.43 -7.52 20.16
CA TYR A 130 3.57 -6.38 19.89
C TYR A 130 3.15 -6.33 18.40
N ILE A 131 4.10 -6.48 17.48
CA ILE A 131 3.81 -6.45 16.03
C ILE A 131 2.92 -7.63 15.61
N LYS A 132 3.17 -8.83 16.14
CA LYS A 132 2.31 -10.01 15.89
C LYS A 132 0.88 -9.77 16.38
N ASN A 133 0.73 -9.19 17.56
CA ASN A 133 -0.59 -8.85 18.09
C ASN A 133 -1.30 -7.80 17.23
N LEU A 134 -0.57 -6.77 16.78
CA LEU A 134 -1.08 -5.74 15.88
C LEU A 134 -1.59 -6.35 14.56
N LEU A 135 -0.83 -7.24 13.94
CA LEU A 135 -1.19 -7.96 12.72
C LEU A 135 -2.46 -8.81 12.89
N ILE A 136 -2.59 -9.54 14.00
CA ILE A 136 -3.79 -10.31 14.31
C ILE A 136 -5.01 -9.39 14.43
N ARG A 137 -4.89 -8.28 15.15
CA ARG A 137 -6.01 -7.32 15.33
C ARG A 137 -6.42 -6.67 14.02
N LEU A 138 -5.46 -6.31 13.15
CA LEU A 138 -5.74 -5.81 11.81
C LEU A 138 -6.47 -6.86 10.96
N SER A 139 -6.05 -8.12 11.01
CA SER A 139 -6.71 -9.19 10.26
C SER A 139 -8.16 -9.43 10.71
N ASN A 140 -8.47 -9.14 11.99
CA ASN A 140 -9.82 -9.23 12.53
C ASN A 140 -10.76 -8.15 11.99
N LEU A 141 -10.25 -7.14 11.27
CA LEU A 141 -11.07 -6.19 10.53
C LEU A 141 -11.78 -6.83 9.34
N GLY A 142 -11.27 -7.95 8.82
CA GLY A 142 -11.90 -8.71 7.73
C GLY A 142 -10.94 -9.30 6.71
N SER A 143 -9.80 -8.66 6.45
CA SER A 143 -8.82 -9.12 5.46
C SER A 143 -8.19 -10.47 5.84
N LYS A 144 -7.87 -11.27 4.81
CA LYS A 144 -7.23 -12.58 5.00
C LYS A 144 -5.75 -12.44 5.37
N ILE A 145 -5.08 -11.50 4.72
CA ILE A 145 -3.64 -11.27 4.86
C ILE A 145 -3.40 -9.80 5.21
N VAL A 146 -2.54 -9.59 6.18
CA VAL A 146 -2.03 -8.26 6.55
C VAL A 146 -0.54 -8.23 6.28
N VAL A 147 -0.07 -7.21 5.58
CA VAL A 147 1.34 -6.95 5.28
C VAL A 147 1.69 -5.60 5.89
N LEU A 148 2.28 -5.60 7.07
CA LEU A 148 2.63 -4.39 7.82
C LEU A 148 4.01 -3.91 7.41
N THR A 149 4.09 -2.70 6.87
CA THR A 149 5.34 -2.08 6.40
C THR A 149 5.94 -1.15 7.44
N GLY A 150 7.23 -0.84 7.28
CA GLY A 150 7.93 0.11 8.15
C GLY A 150 8.31 -0.46 9.52
N VAL A 151 8.27 -1.78 9.71
CA VAL A 151 8.67 -2.43 10.96
C VAL A 151 10.20 -2.36 11.11
N SER A 152 10.66 -1.96 12.29
CA SER A 152 12.07 -1.93 12.66
C SER A 152 12.24 -2.26 14.14
N PHE A 153 13.15 -3.17 14.45
CA PHE A 153 13.48 -3.53 15.84
C PHE A 153 14.84 -2.97 16.28
N ASP A 154 15.58 -2.39 15.34
CA ASP A 154 16.87 -1.73 15.55
C ASP A 154 17.09 -0.63 14.51
N ASP A 155 18.11 0.20 14.72
CA ASP A 155 18.39 1.35 13.84
C ASP A 155 18.96 0.95 12.45
N ASN A 156 19.38 -0.31 12.28
CA ASN A 156 20.12 -0.74 11.08
C ASN A 156 19.23 -1.45 10.06
N SER A 157 18.09 -1.97 10.50
CA SER A 157 17.19 -2.76 9.66
C SER A 157 15.75 -2.25 9.71
N GLN A 158 15.12 -2.23 8.55
CA GLN A 158 13.70 -1.95 8.40
C GLN A 158 13.09 -2.96 7.42
N GLY A 159 11.84 -3.31 7.63
CA GLY A 159 11.22 -4.31 6.77
C GLY A 159 9.73 -4.42 6.96
N VAL A 160 9.27 -5.63 6.74
CA VAL A 160 7.87 -6.01 6.68
C VAL A 160 7.62 -7.24 7.53
N MET A 161 6.51 -7.22 8.23
CA MET A 161 5.95 -8.43 8.84
C MET A 161 4.55 -8.68 8.27
N SER A 162 4.22 -9.93 8.03
CA SER A 162 2.92 -10.31 7.51
C SER A 162 2.28 -11.43 8.32
N TYR A 163 0.95 -11.49 8.26
CA TYR A 163 0.15 -12.51 8.91
C TYR A 163 -0.96 -12.98 7.97
N ASN A 164 -1.07 -14.30 7.84
CA ASN A 164 -2.16 -14.95 7.12
C ASN A 164 -3.13 -15.54 8.14
N ARG A 165 -4.36 -15.01 8.21
CA ARG A 165 -5.39 -15.43 9.17
C ARG A 165 -5.90 -16.85 8.88
N GLU A 166 -5.87 -17.32 7.63
CA GLU A 166 -6.38 -18.63 7.27
C GLU A 166 -5.43 -19.76 7.70
N THR A 167 -4.11 -19.52 7.62
CA THR A 167 -3.08 -20.49 8.02
C THR A 167 -2.56 -20.27 9.44
N GLY A 168 -2.73 -19.07 10.00
CA GLY A 168 -2.12 -18.66 11.26
C GLY A 168 -0.63 -18.35 11.16
N GLU A 169 -0.07 -18.28 9.95
CA GLU A 169 1.36 -18.12 9.73
C GLU A 169 1.77 -16.65 9.71
N PHE A 170 2.90 -16.39 10.37
CA PHE A 170 3.62 -15.13 10.28
C PHE A 170 4.82 -15.30 9.37
N SER A 171 5.14 -14.25 8.61
CA SER A 171 6.41 -14.14 7.91
C SER A 171 6.97 -12.73 8.04
N SER A 172 8.28 -12.61 7.90
CA SER A 172 8.97 -11.33 7.98
C SER A 172 10.15 -11.29 7.01
N TYR A 173 10.42 -10.10 6.53
CA TYR A 173 11.63 -9.83 5.74
C TYR A 173 12.13 -8.43 6.03
N PHE A 174 13.41 -8.33 6.36
CA PHE A 174 14.09 -7.08 6.70
C PHE A 174 15.27 -6.87 5.75
N ASN A 175 15.52 -5.62 5.42
CA ASN A 175 16.68 -5.17 4.65
C ASN A 175 17.33 -3.99 5.40
N GLU A 176 18.45 -3.47 4.90
CA GLU A 176 19.12 -2.34 5.51
C GLU A 176 18.18 -1.11 5.62
N ASN A 177 18.24 -0.44 6.75
CA ASN A 177 17.56 0.84 6.94
C ASN A 177 18.41 1.96 6.34
N ILE A 178 17.95 2.56 5.26
CA ILE A 178 18.62 3.69 4.60
C ILE A 178 18.07 4.98 5.19
N PRO A 179 18.88 5.74 5.95
CA PRO A 179 18.40 6.98 6.55
C PRO A 179 17.98 7.99 5.49
N GLY A 180 16.80 8.59 5.68
CA GLY A 180 16.28 9.60 4.77
C GLY A 180 14.77 9.63 4.73
N TYR A 181 14.25 10.50 3.87
CA TYR A 181 12.83 10.55 3.55
C TYR A 181 12.67 10.41 2.05
N PHE A 182 12.07 9.32 1.64
CA PHE A 182 11.93 8.94 0.23
C PHE A 182 10.45 8.83 -0.12
N HIS A 183 10.01 9.72 -1.01
CA HIS A 183 8.65 9.67 -1.51
C HIS A 183 8.42 8.50 -2.47
N SER A 184 7.17 8.05 -2.58
CA SER A 184 6.69 6.97 -3.48
C SER A 184 7.17 5.56 -3.14
N THR A 185 7.87 5.34 -2.03
CA THR A 185 8.33 4.00 -1.63
C THR A 185 7.17 3.07 -1.29
N GLY A 186 6.09 3.57 -0.67
CA GLY A 186 4.86 2.82 -0.41
C GLY A 186 4.18 2.35 -1.70
N ASP A 187 4.03 3.26 -2.68
CA ASP A 187 3.42 2.93 -3.98
C ASP A 187 4.22 1.86 -4.74
N ILE A 188 5.56 1.97 -4.71
CA ILE A 188 6.46 1.00 -5.35
C ILE A 188 6.35 -0.36 -4.65
N PHE A 189 6.38 -0.38 -3.32
CA PHE A 189 6.26 -1.61 -2.55
C PHE A 189 4.92 -2.31 -2.84
N SER A 190 3.80 -1.62 -2.67
CA SER A 190 2.46 -2.22 -2.83
C SER A 190 2.19 -2.65 -4.27
N SER A 191 2.65 -1.89 -5.27
CA SER A 191 2.53 -2.27 -6.68
C SER A 191 3.37 -3.49 -7.03
N THR A 192 4.61 -3.57 -6.52
CA THR A 192 5.51 -4.71 -6.72
C THR A 192 4.99 -5.95 -6.04
N LEU A 193 4.50 -5.84 -4.80
CA LEU A 193 3.85 -6.92 -4.06
C LEU A 193 2.65 -7.48 -4.84
N CYS A 194 1.76 -6.60 -5.32
CA CYS A 194 0.61 -6.97 -6.13
C CYS A 194 1.06 -7.74 -7.39
N GLY A 195 2.02 -7.22 -8.14
CA GLY A 195 2.54 -7.85 -9.35
C GLY A 195 3.16 -9.22 -9.08
N ALA A 196 3.90 -9.37 -7.99
CA ALA A 196 4.51 -10.64 -7.59
C ALA A 196 3.46 -11.69 -7.20
N LEU A 197 2.42 -11.30 -6.45
CA LEU A 197 1.32 -12.18 -6.08
C LEU A 197 0.53 -12.64 -7.32
N VAL A 198 0.22 -11.74 -8.26
CA VAL A 198 -0.45 -12.07 -9.52
C VAL A 198 0.39 -13.02 -10.38
N LYS A 199 1.73 -12.92 -10.33
CA LYS A 199 2.62 -13.91 -10.97
C LYS A 199 2.60 -15.28 -10.31
N GLY A 200 1.97 -15.44 -9.17
CA GLY A 200 1.84 -16.70 -8.45
C GLY A 200 2.99 -17.00 -7.47
N PHE A 201 3.81 -16.00 -7.12
CA PHE A 201 4.76 -16.17 -6.02
C PHE A 201 4.02 -16.27 -4.68
N ASP A 202 4.55 -17.09 -3.77
CA ASP A 202 4.07 -17.11 -2.40
C ASP A 202 4.33 -15.77 -1.69
N MET A 203 3.62 -15.55 -0.58
CA MET A 203 3.69 -14.28 0.16
C MET A 203 5.10 -13.93 0.60
N GLY A 204 5.88 -14.91 1.07
CA GLY A 204 7.26 -14.67 1.55
C GLY A 204 8.18 -14.19 0.42
N LYS A 205 8.08 -14.83 -0.77
CA LYS A 205 8.85 -14.40 -1.95
C LYS A 205 8.35 -13.07 -2.50
N ALA A 206 7.04 -12.85 -2.55
CA ALA A 206 6.46 -11.60 -3.03
C ALA A 206 6.87 -10.40 -2.16
N VAL A 207 6.84 -10.55 -0.82
CA VAL A 207 7.31 -9.54 0.14
C VAL A 207 8.80 -9.26 -0.05
N ARG A 208 9.64 -10.33 -0.19
CA ARG A 208 11.07 -10.15 -0.43
C ARG A 208 11.33 -9.34 -1.70
N ILE A 209 10.71 -9.69 -2.82
CA ILE A 209 10.85 -8.96 -4.09
C ILE A 209 10.46 -7.49 -3.89
N ALA A 210 9.33 -7.21 -3.23
CA ALA A 210 8.85 -5.86 -3.01
C ALA A 210 9.81 -5.03 -2.13
N VAL A 211 10.34 -5.61 -1.05
CA VAL A 211 11.30 -4.94 -0.18
C VAL A 211 12.62 -4.69 -0.93
N ASP A 212 13.21 -5.72 -1.55
CA ASP A 212 14.48 -5.60 -2.23
C ASP A 212 14.42 -4.58 -3.36
N PHE A 213 13.37 -4.62 -4.19
CA PHE A 213 13.18 -3.64 -5.26
C PHE A 213 13.02 -2.21 -4.71
N THR A 214 12.26 -2.03 -3.63
CA THR A 214 12.13 -0.70 -3.00
C THR A 214 13.45 -0.18 -2.48
N VAL A 215 14.24 -1.02 -1.83
CA VAL A 215 15.59 -0.67 -1.33
C VAL A 215 16.53 -0.33 -2.49
N ASP A 216 16.49 -1.08 -3.58
CA ASP A 216 17.29 -0.79 -4.77
C ASP A 216 16.92 0.57 -5.39
N CYS A 217 15.63 0.89 -5.48
CA CYS A 217 15.16 2.22 -5.92
C CYS A 217 15.68 3.35 -5.02
N ILE A 218 15.68 3.15 -3.70
CA ILE A 218 16.25 4.12 -2.75
C ILE A 218 17.75 4.29 -3.01
N LYS A 219 18.49 3.18 -3.13
CA LYS A 219 19.95 3.20 -3.39
C LYS A 219 20.30 3.93 -4.68
N HIS A 220 19.56 3.71 -5.75
CA HIS A 220 19.75 4.42 -7.03
C HIS A 220 19.44 5.92 -6.93
N THR A 221 18.65 6.32 -5.97
CA THR A 221 18.32 7.73 -5.72
C THR A 221 19.38 8.45 -4.89
N LEU A 222 20.15 7.70 -4.07
CA LEU A 222 21.20 8.29 -3.23
C LEU A 222 22.21 9.07 -4.06
N GLY A 223 22.57 10.25 -3.57
CA GLY A 223 23.48 11.18 -4.27
C GLY A 223 22.79 12.09 -5.31
N SER A 224 21.51 11.88 -5.58
CA SER A 224 20.68 12.76 -6.44
C SER A 224 19.44 13.30 -5.74
N GLU A 225 19.37 13.26 -4.42
CA GLU A 225 18.22 13.63 -3.62
C GLU A 225 17.79 15.09 -3.80
N LYS A 226 18.72 15.97 -4.19
CA LYS A 226 18.41 17.38 -4.48
C LYS A 226 17.57 17.54 -5.75
N GLU A 227 17.82 16.68 -6.74
CA GLU A 227 17.15 16.69 -8.04
C GLU A 227 15.91 15.81 -8.03
N HIS A 228 15.95 14.71 -7.28
CA HIS A 228 14.88 13.69 -7.15
C HIS A 228 14.27 13.62 -5.75
N TRP A 229 14.18 14.75 -5.05
CA TRP A 229 13.59 14.82 -3.71
C TRP A 229 12.11 14.39 -3.68
N TYR A 230 11.44 14.40 -4.81
CA TYR A 230 10.01 14.17 -4.94
C TYR A 230 9.64 12.69 -5.16
N ALA A 231 10.57 11.84 -5.58
CA ALA A 231 10.33 10.41 -5.79
C ALA A 231 11.65 9.64 -5.93
N VAL A 232 11.62 8.32 -5.70
CA VAL A 232 12.76 7.45 -6.02
C VAL A 232 12.81 7.13 -7.51
N LYS A 233 14.03 6.88 -8.02
CA LYS A 233 14.31 6.55 -9.43
C LYS A 233 14.01 5.10 -9.76
N PHE A 234 12.75 4.70 -9.69
CA PHE A 234 12.37 3.30 -9.87
C PHE A 234 12.53 2.81 -11.32
N GLU A 235 12.43 3.71 -12.31
CA GLU A 235 12.54 3.36 -13.71
C GLU A 235 13.93 2.79 -14.06
N GLU A 236 14.96 3.29 -13.40
CA GLU A 236 16.36 2.82 -13.58
C GLU A 236 16.54 1.41 -13.01
N CYS A 237 15.70 0.99 -12.06
CA CYS A 237 15.75 -0.31 -11.37
C CYS A 237 14.83 -1.38 -12.02
N ILE A 238 14.01 -1.04 -13.01
CA ILE A 238 13.13 -2.01 -13.68
C ILE A 238 13.88 -3.25 -14.22
N PRO A 239 15.08 -3.14 -14.80
CA PRO A 239 15.83 -4.32 -15.22
C PRO A 239 16.09 -5.32 -14.08
N ASP A 240 16.39 -4.82 -12.88
CA ASP A 240 16.65 -5.65 -11.70
C ASP A 240 15.37 -6.33 -11.21
N LEU A 241 14.24 -5.61 -11.23
CA LEU A 241 12.94 -6.21 -10.94
C LEU A 241 12.61 -7.36 -11.90
N ILE A 242 12.93 -7.21 -13.20
CA ILE A 242 12.70 -8.27 -14.20
C ILE A 242 13.52 -9.52 -13.85
N GLU A 243 14.73 -9.38 -13.34
CA GLU A 243 15.54 -10.52 -12.90
C GLU A 243 14.96 -11.17 -11.63
N MET A 244 14.49 -10.38 -10.66
CA MET A 244 13.89 -10.88 -9.42
C MET A 244 12.62 -11.71 -9.64
N ILE A 245 11.88 -11.43 -10.72
CA ILE A 245 10.58 -12.08 -11.02
C ILE A 245 10.69 -13.22 -12.06
N LYS A 246 11.86 -13.59 -12.48
CA LYS A 246 12.09 -14.80 -13.29
C LYS A 246 11.98 -16.07 -12.45
#